data_d8a7e0adf65b86bd30ba9d5a92b102ba
#
_entry.id   d8a7e0adf65b86bd30ba9d5a92b102ba
#
_cell.length_a   1.000
_cell.length_b   1.000
_cell.length_c   1.000
_cell.angle_alpha   90.00
_cell.angle_beta   90.00
_cell.angle_gamma   90.00
#
_symmetry.space_group_name_H-M   'P 1'
#
loop_
_entity.id
_entity.type
_entity.pdbx_description
1 polymer ?
#
loop_
_entity_poly.entity_id
_entity_poly.type
_entity_poly.pdbx_seq_one_letter_code
_entity_poly.pdbx_strand_id
1 'polypeptide(L)'
;MNQEIKKIILEVVGKLRSEYEPIKIILFGSYAYGNPTKDSDIDLLILKNTDKRRADRFVEVKRIIYNPDIKIPISPLVYTPEELEERLKIGDDFVKEIVRKGIVLYERAST
;
A
#
# COMPACT_ATOMS: atom_id res chain seq x y z
N MET A 1 -10.35 1.12 13.99
CA MET A 1 -8.90 1.36 13.91
C MET A 1 -8.53 2.42 14.93
N ASN A 2 -7.50 2.21 15.72
CA ASN A 2 -7.18 3.17 16.77
C ASN A 2 -6.51 4.43 16.20
N GLN A 3 -6.43 5.49 17.01
CA GLN A 3 -5.97 6.80 16.56
C GLN A 3 -4.47 6.80 16.19
N GLU A 4 -3.66 6.03 16.92
CA GLU A 4 -2.24 5.94 16.64
C GLU A 4 -1.98 5.33 15.26
N ILE A 5 -2.68 4.25 14.93
CA ILE A 5 -2.56 3.60 13.63
C ILE A 5 -3.02 4.54 12.51
N LYS A 6 -4.14 5.24 12.70
CA LYS A 6 -4.61 6.22 11.72
C LYS A 6 -3.58 7.31 11.46
N LYS A 7 -2.94 7.79 12.53
CA LYS A 7 -1.91 8.83 12.41
C LYS A 7 -0.71 8.34 11.60
N ILE A 8 -0.26 7.11 11.87
CA ILE A 8 0.84 6.50 11.12
C ILE A 8 0.48 6.36 9.64
N ILE A 9 -0.71 5.86 9.35
CA ILE A 9 -1.18 5.68 7.98
C ILE A 9 -1.23 7.02 7.26
N LEU A 10 -1.77 8.05 7.89
CA LEU A 10 -1.85 9.39 7.28
C LEU A 10 -0.47 9.95 6.97
N GLU A 11 0.50 9.75 7.87
CA GLU A 11 1.87 10.19 7.64
C GLU A 11 2.49 9.48 6.44
N VAL A 12 2.35 8.15 6.39
CA VAL A 12 2.90 7.33 5.31
C VAL A 12 2.27 7.71 3.97
N VAL A 13 0.95 7.84 3.93
CA VAL A 13 0.24 8.25 2.70
C VAL A 13 0.70 9.64 2.25
N GLY A 14 0.86 10.58 3.18
CA GLY A 14 1.31 11.92 2.86
C GLY A 14 2.69 11.93 2.21
N LYS A 15 3.63 11.16 2.76
CA LYS A 15 4.98 11.04 2.19
C LYS A 15 4.95 10.41 0.80
N LEU A 16 4.17 9.35 0.62
CA LEU A 16 4.06 8.70 -0.68
C LEU A 16 3.44 9.62 -1.72
N ARG A 17 2.41 10.38 -1.36
CA ARG A 17 1.80 11.32 -2.27
C ARG A 17 2.80 12.36 -2.78
N SER A 18 3.60 12.93 -1.89
CA SER A 18 4.51 14.02 -2.25
C SER A 18 5.81 13.53 -2.88
N GLU A 19 6.33 12.38 -2.49
CA GLU A 19 7.66 11.94 -2.90
C GLU A 19 7.65 10.78 -3.90
N TYR A 20 6.59 10.02 -3.97
CA TYR A 20 6.49 8.87 -4.88
C TYR A 20 5.48 9.09 -5.99
N GLU A 21 4.49 9.93 -5.77
CA GLU A 21 3.43 10.25 -6.72
C GLU A 21 2.73 9.01 -7.28
N PRO A 22 2.17 8.16 -6.41
CA PRO A 22 1.49 6.96 -6.86
C PRO A 22 0.13 7.28 -7.50
N ILE A 23 -0.41 6.31 -8.23
CA ILE A 23 -1.75 6.42 -8.79
C ILE A 23 -2.79 6.15 -7.71
N LYS A 24 -2.52 5.16 -6.84
CA LYS A 24 -3.49 4.69 -5.85
C LYS A 24 -2.77 3.99 -4.72
N ILE A 25 -3.32 4.09 -3.51
CA ILE A 25 -2.83 3.39 -2.33
C ILE A 25 -4.01 2.70 -1.67
N ILE A 26 -3.91 1.39 -1.46
CA ILE A 26 -4.96 0.59 -0.84
C ILE A 26 -4.39 -0.09 0.40
N LEU A 27 -5.08 0.08 1.54
CA LEU A 27 -4.77 -0.67 2.76
C LEU A 27 -5.46 -2.02 2.67
N PHE A 28 -4.70 -3.09 2.91
CA PHE A 28 -5.27 -4.43 2.95
C PHE A 28 -4.75 -5.17 4.19
N GLY A 29 -5.08 -6.46 4.30
CA GLY A 29 -4.65 -7.25 5.45
C GLY A 29 -5.44 -6.93 6.71
N SER A 30 -4.91 -7.36 7.86
CA SER A 30 -5.66 -7.37 9.11
C SER A 30 -6.12 -5.99 9.57
N TYR A 31 -5.35 -4.93 9.33
CA TYR A 31 -5.78 -3.58 9.69
C TYR A 31 -6.95 -3.09 8.85
N ALA A 32 -7.04 -3.56 7.60
CA ALA A 32 -8.18 -3.21 6.74
C ALA A 32 -9.41 -4.04 7.06
N TYR A 33 -9.20 -5.32 7.43
CA TYR A 33 -10.29 -6.27 7.58
C TYR A 33 -10.85 -6.33 9.01
N GLY A 34 -10.27 -5.55 9.93
CA GLY A 34 -10.82 -5.39 11.27
C GLY A 34 -10.35 -6.40 12.31
N ASN A 35 -9.30 -7.17 12.01
CA ASN A 35 -8.81 -8.19 12.94
C ASN A 35 -7.29 -8.12 13.18
N PRO A 36 -6.72 -6.93 13.46
CA PRO A 36 -5.29 -6.83 13.72
C PRO A 36 -4.92 -7.45 15.06
N THR A 37 -3.68 -7.98 15.11
CA THR A 37 -3.05 -8.44 16.35
C THR A 37 -1.82 -7.56 16.59
N LYS A 38 -1.18 -7.76 17.74
CA LYS A 38 0.05 -7.02 18.06
C LYS A 38 1.20 -7.29 17.07
N ASP A 39 1.13 -8.39 16.34
CA ASP A 39 2.16 -8.76 15.36
C ASP A 39 1.77 -8.40 13.92
N SER A 40 0.66 -7.72 13.73
CA SER A 40 0.20 -7.34 12.39
C SER A 40 1.04 -6.23 11.78
N ASP A 41 1.31 -6.37 10.46
CA ASP A 41 1.93 -5.32 9.68
C ASP A 41 0.86 -4.43 9.06
N ILE A 42 1.24 -3.22 8.70
CA ILE A 42 0.41 -2.34 7.88
C ILE A 42 0.70 -2.69 6.42
N ASP A 43 -0.25 -3.34 5.74
CA ASP A 43 -0.08 -3.81 4.36
C ASP A 43 -0.65 -2.81 3.38
N LEU A 44 0.18 -2.35 2.46
CA LEU A 44 -0.21 -1.34 1.47
C LEU A 44 0.04 -1.87 0.06
N LEU A 45 -1.00 -1.81 -0.78
CA LEU A 45 -0.85 -2.00 -2.22
C LEU A 45 -0.75 -0.61 -2.85
N ILE A 46 0.34 -0.39 -3.58
CA ILE A 46 0.63 0.90 -4.20
C ILE A 46 0.67 0.71 -5.71
N LEU A 47 -0.18 1.44 -6.43
CA LEU A 47 -0.16 1.44 -7.89
C LEU A 47 0.70 2.59 -8.38
N LYS A 48 1.65 2.27 -9.25
CA LYS A 48 2.61 3.24 -9.75
C LYS A 48 3.02 2.86 -11.16
N ASN A 49 3.06 3.83 -12.07
CA ASN A 49 3.66 3.62 -13.39
C ASN A 49 5.17 3.67 -13.23
N THR A 50 5.84 2.56 -13.52
CA THR A 50 7.29 2.46 -13.35
C THR A 50 7.84 1.31 -14.19
N ASP A 51 9.06 1.47 -14.67
CA ASP A 51 9.80 0.41 -15.36
C ASP A 51 10.73 -0.35 -14.42
N LYS A 52 10.81 0.07 -13.17
CA LYS A 52 11.70 -0.56 -12.19
C LYS A 52 11.23 -1.96 -11.82
N ARG A 53 12.17 -2.83 -11.48
CA ARG A 53 11.86 -4.18 -10.98
C ARG A 53 11.20 -4.06 -9.61
N ARG A 54 10.45 -5.08 -9.22
CA ARG A 54 9.73 -5.09 -7.93
C ARG A 54 10.65 -4.86 -6.74
N ALA A 55 11.82 -5.49 -6.73
CA ALA A 55 12.77 -5.32 -5.63
C ALA A 55 13.21 -3.87 -5.48
N ASP A 56 13.44 -3.19 -6.60
CA ASP A 56 13.86 -1.79 -6.59
C ASP A 56 12.72 -0.87 -6.15
N ARG A 57 11.49 -1.17 -6.56
CA ARG A 57 10.30 -0.43 -6.11
C ARG A 57 10.13 -0.53 -4.60
N PHE A 58 10.31 -1.73 -4.06
CA PHE A 58 10.20 -1.97 -2.62
C PHE A 58 11.21 -1.14 -1.85
N VAL A 59 12.48 -1.16 -2.28
CA VAL A 59 13.55 -0.40 -1.64
C VAL A 59 13.26 1.10 -1.70
N GLU A 60 12.82 1.58 -2.84
CA GLU A 60 12.49 3.00 -3.04
C GLU A 60 11.39 3.45 -2.08
N VAL A 61 10.31 2.69 -2.00
CA VAL A 61 9.19 3.02 -1.10
C VAL A 61 9.64 2.96 0.36
N LYS A 62 10.40 1.93 0.74
CA LYS A 62 10.88 1.80 2.12
C LYS A 62 11.75 2.98 2.54
N ARG A 63 12.55 3.52 1.63
CA ARG A 63 13.34 4.73 1.89
C ARG A 63 12.46 5.94 2.14
N ILE A 64 11.44 6.12 1.30
CA ILE A 64 10.54 7.27 1.40
C ILE A 64 9.80 7.28 2.74
N ILE A 65 9.28 6.13 3.14
CA ILE A 65 8.45 6.04 4.35
C ILE A 65 9.24 5.78 5.63
N TYR A 66 10.56 5.66 5.53
CA TYR A 66 11.39 5.37 6.69
C TYR A 66 11.18 6.42 7.78
N ASN A 67 10.89 5.93 8.99
CA ASN A 67 10.76 6.76 10.19
C ASN A 67 11.04 5.86 11.39
N PRO A 68 12.17 6.06 12.10
CA PRO A 68 12.53 5.20 13.22
C PRO A 68 11.57 5.26 14.41
N ASP A 69 10.71 6.28 14.46
CA ASP A 69 9.72 6.41 15.52
C ASP A 69 8.49 5.54 15.28
N ILE A 70 8.31 5.05 14.05
CA ILE A 70 7.22 4.13 13.74
C ILE A 70 7.66 2.71 14.06
N LYS A 71 7.00 2.10 15.06
CA LYS A 71 7.38 0.76 15.55
C LYS A 71 6.60 -0.37 14.90
N ILE A 72 5.56 -0.06 14.14
CA ILE A 72 4.77 -1.05 13.43
C ILE A 72 5.36 -1.25 12.05
N PRO A 73 5.68 -2.51 11.65
CA PRO A 73 6.21 -2.74 10.30
C PRO A 73 5.21 -2.34 9.23
N ILE A 74 5.73 -1.78 8.15
CA ILE A 74 4.92 -1.42 6.98
C ILE A 74 5.40 -2.25 5.81
N SER A 75 4.46 -3.00 5.21
CA SER A 75 4.76 -3.93 4.11
C SER A 75 4.17 -3.41 2.81
N PRO A 76 4.96 -2.70 1.99
CA PRO A 76 4.47 -2.20 0.72
C PRO A 76 4.58 -3.25 -0.39
N LEU A 77 3.58 -3.28 -1.26
CA LEU A 77 3.57 -4.08 -2.47
C LEU A 77 3.26 -3.13 -3.62
N VAL A 78 4.19 -2.98 -4.56
CA VAL A 78 4.05 -2.01 -5.65
C VAL A 78 3.80 -2.74 -6.95
N TYR A 79 2.63 -2.48 -7.57
CA TYR A 79 2.27 -2.99 -8.88
C TYR A 79 2.07 -1.84 -9.85
N THR A 80 2.33 -2.08 -11.14
CA THR A 80 1.83 -1.19 -12.18
C THR A 80 0.36 -1.52 -12.43
N PRO A 81 -0.41 -0.59 -13.01
CA PRO A 81 -1.80 -0.89 -13.38
C PRO A 81 -1.93 -2.11 -14.28
N GLU A 82 -0.99 -2.32 -15.20
CA GLU A 82 -1.00 -3.47 -16.12
C GLU A 82 -0.77 -4.76 -15.36
N GLU A 83 0.15 -4.77 -14.40
CA GLU A 83 0.39 -5.95 -13.56
C GLU A 83 -0.84 -6.32 -12.74
N LEU A 84 -1.50 -5.31 -12.16
CA LEU A 84 -2.73 -5.55 -11.39
C LEU A 84 -3.81 -6.15 -12.27
N GLU A 85 -4.02 -5.58 -13.46
CA GLU A 85 -5.03 -6.05 -14.40
C GLU A 85 -4.75 -7.50 -14.81
N GLU A 86 -3.50 -7.82 -15.11
CA GLU A 86 -3.12 -9.18 -15.48
C GLU A 86 -3.38 -10.17 -14.37
N ARG A 87 -3.06 -9.82 -13.12
CA ARG A 87 -3.32 -10.68 -11.97
C ARG A 87 -4.81 -10.94 -11.78
N LEU A 88 -5.62 -9.91 -11.97
CA LEU A 88 -7.07 -10.06 -11.89
C LEU A 88 -7.60 -10.97 -13.00
N LYS A 89 -7.06 -10.87 -14.21
CA LYS A 89 -7.46 -11.71 -15.35
C LYS A 89 -7.18 -13.19 -15.10
N ILE A 90 -6.02 -13.50 -14.53
CA ILE A 90 -5.68 -14.91 -14.27
C ILE A 90 -6.34 -15.48 -13.02
N GLY A 91 -7.12 -14.65 -12.30
CA GLY A 91 -7.88 -15.10 -11.15
C GLY A 91 -7.06 -15.21 -9.87
N ASP A 92 -6.07 -14.35 -9.68
CA ASP A 92 -5.26 -14.32 -8.46
C ASP A 92 -6.16 -13.95 -7.27
N ASP A 93 -6.44 -14.91 -6.40
CA ASP A 93 -7.36 -14.73 -5.27
C ASP A 93 -6.86 -13.71 -4.27
N PHE A 94 -5.56 -13.63 -4.06
CA PHE A 94 -4.96 -12.65 -3.15
C PHE A 94 -5.25 -11.23 -3.65
N VAL A 95 -5.00 -10.98 -4.92
CA VAL A 95 -5.22 -9.65 -5.51
C VAL A 95 -6.70 -9.32 -5.58
N LYS A 96 -7.55 -10.29 -5.90
CA LYS A 96 -9.00 -10.11 -5.88
C LYS A 96 -9.50 -9.68 -4.51
N GLU A 97 -8.97 -10.29 -3.45
CA GLU A 97 -9.36 -9.93 -2.09
C GLU A 97 -8.95 -8.50 -1.76
N ILE A 98 -7.74 -8.09 -2.15
CA ILE A 98 -7.28 -6.72 -1.93
C ILE A 98 -8.22 -5.72 -2.59
N VAL A 99 -8.56 -5.94 -3.85
CA VAL A 99 -9.43 -5.03 -4.60
C VAL A 99 -10.84 -4.98 -4.01
N ARG A 100 -11.35 -6.13 -3.59
CA ARG A 100 -12.73 -6.22 -3.10
C ARG A 100 -12.89 -5.72 -1.66
N LYS A 101 -11.94 -6.04 -0.78
CA LYS A 101 -12.05 -5.76 0.65
C LYS A 101 -11.14 -4.65 1.15
N GLY A 102 -10.15 -4.25 0.36
CA GLY A 102 -9.20 -3.23 0.78
C GLY A 102 -9.86 -1.86 0.94
N ILE A 103 -9.18 -1.01 1.68
CA ILE A 103 -9.63 0.37 1.92
C ILE A 103 -8.76 1.30 1.07
N VAL A 104 -9.38 2.05 0.16
CA VAL A 104 -8.66 3.02 -0.66
C VAL A 104 -8.27 4.19 0.23
N LEU A 105 -6.97 4.40 0.42
CA LEU A 105 -6.44 5.49 1.22
C LEU A 105 -6.18 6.73 0.38
N TYR A 106 -5.87 6.55 -0.88
CA TYR A 106 -5.56 7.63 -1.80
C TYR A 106 -5.78 7.16 -3.23
N GLU A 107 -6.32 8.04 -4.04
CA GLU A 107 -6.46 7.80 -5.47
C GLU A 107 -6.27 9.13 -6.18
N ARG A 108 -5.32 9.14 -7.14
CA ARG A 108 -5.03 10.33 -7.93
C ARG A 108 -6.24 10.68 -8.81
N ALA A 109 -6.54 11.98 -8.87
CA ALA A 109 -7.63 12.44 -9.72
C ALA A 109 -7.34 12.13 -11.18
N SER A 110 -8.37 11.68 -11.90
CA SER A 110 -8.29 11.50 -13.35
C SER A 110 -8.34 12.87 -14.02
N THR A 111 -7.50 13.05 -15.05
CA THR A 111 -7.50 14.29 -15.83
C THR A 111 -8.00 14.01 -17.23
#